data_e662f38460e3d73ab182f5ced387793a
#
_entry.id   e662f38460e3d73ab182f5ced387793a
#
_cell.length_a   1.000
_cell.length_b   1.000
_cell.length_c   1.000
_cell.angle_alpha   90.00
_cell.angle_beta   90.00
_cell.angle_gamma   90.00
#
_symmetry.space_group_name_H-M   'P 1'
#
loop_
_entity.id
_entity.type
_entity.pdbx_description
1 polymer ?
#
loop_
_entity_poly.entity_id
_entity_poly.type
_entity_poly.pdbx_seq_one_letter_code
_entity_poly.pdbx_strand_id
1 'polypeptide(L)'
;MKKRTSIKDKQSVKKVSIVCIGDSLTLGYQNPFLDPMKVEETPYTDILKEKLGDSAKIYNKGLCGELSRDILHRLERDVISYQPDYVIILCGSNDLGWGFPPKEICKNLVAMYKVARAAGIEPVACTVPSILNGDDLLSPRKKLNSLIKEHAKKQRILCVDLFSALSHPKTKRLRDEFSSDGLHLSKEGYTVMGETIYKELAPIIAKWRLRHAE
;
A
#
# COMPACT_ATOMS: atom_id res chain seq x y z
N MET A 1 -21.60 -30.76 -45.97
CA MET A 1 -21.82 -30.53 -44.52
C MET A 1 -20.65 -29.76 -43.92
N LYS A 2 -20.80 -28.47 -43.65
CA LYS A 2 -19.75 -27.64 -43.02
C LYS A 2 -19.95 -27.71 -41.51
N LYS A 3 -18.99 -28.26 -40.78
CA LYS A 3 -18.98 -28.25 -39.32
C LYS A 3 -18.79 -26.78 -38.84
N ARG A 4 -19.80 -26.21 -38.19
CA ARG A 4 -19.70 -24.98 -37.43
C ARG A 4 -18.88 -25.27 -36.17
N THR A 5 -17.65 -24.84 -36.15
CA THR A 5 -16.82 -24.76 -34.93
C THR A 5 -17.43 -23.67 -34.06
N SER A 6 -18.06 -24.08 -32.97
CA SER A 6 -18.55 -23.21 -31.92
C SER A 6 -17.34 -22.51 -31.25
N ILE A 7 -17.17 -21.24 -31.51
CA ILE A 7 -16.30 -20.38 -30.72
C ILE A 7 -17.01 -20.23 -29.36
N LYS A 8 -16.52 -20.97 -28.36
CA LYS A 8 -16.93 -20.72 -26.98
C LYS A 8 -16.43 -19.32 -26.62
N ASP A 9 -17.34 -18.37 -26.48
CA ASP A 9 -17.07 -17.10 -25.87
C ASP A 9 -16.38 -17.36 -24.51
N LYS A 10 -15.09 -16.97 -24.39
CA LYS A 10 -14.43 -16.93 -23.11
C LYS A 10 -15.15 -15.84 -22.30
N GLN A 11 -16.04 -16.23 -21.40
CA GLN A 11 -16.57 -15.34 -20.38
C GLN A 11 -15.37 -14.63 -19.73
N SER A 12 -15.31 -13.30 -19.87
CA SER A 12 -14.26 -12.51 -19.28
C SER A 12 -14.43 -12.56 -17.76
N VAL A 13 -13.59 -13.32 -17.10
CA VAL A 13 -13.57 -13.36 -15.62
C VAL A 13 -13.34 -11.93 -15.12
N LYS A 14 -14.27 -11.39 -14.35
CA LYS A 14 -14.18 -10.06 -13.76
C LYS A 14 -12.89 -9.97 -12.94
N LYS A 15 -12.05 -8.95 -13.21
CA LYS A 15 -10.81 -8.70 -12.47
C LYS A 15 -11.10 -7.80 -11.29
N VAL A 16 -10.55 -8.11 -10.11
CA VAL A 16 -10.61 -7.19 -8.98
C VAL A 16 -9.77 -5.94 -9.29
N SER A 17 -10.30 -4.76 -8.98
CA SER A 17 -9.62 -3.48 -9.21
C SER A 17 -9.08 -2.92 -7.88
N ILE A 18 -7.79 -2.57 -7.85
CA ILE A 18 -7.07 -2.12 -6.66
C ILE A 18 -6.31 -0.84 -6.98
N VAL A 19 -6.55 0.22 -6.22
CA VAL A 19 -5.72 1.42 -6.23
C VAL A 19 -4.79 1.39 -5.02
N CYS A 20 -3.50 1.65 -5.24
CA CYS A 20 -2.50 1.82 -4.20
C CYS A 20 -2.13 3.30 -4.13
N ILE A 21 -2.52 4.00 -3.06
CA ILE A 21 -2.28 5.43 -2.89
C ILE A 21 -1.34 5.68 -1.71
N GLY A 22 -0.43 6.62 -1.87
CA GLY A 22 0.56 6.96 -0.85
C GLY A 22 1.65 7.90 -1.35
N ASP A 23 2.73 7.92 -0.61
CA ASP A 23 3.91 8.75 -0.87
C ASP A 23 4.99 8.03 -1.73
N SER A 24 6.26 8.41 -1.57
CA SER A 24 7.41 7.79 -2.25
C SER A 24 7.53 6.28 -2.00
N LEU A 25 7.09 5.77 -0.85
CA LEU A 25 7.09 4.34 -0.55
C LEU A 25 6.06 3.58 -1.40
N THR A 26 4.98 4.23 -1.82
CA THR A 26 4.02 3.64 -2.77
C THR A 26 4.50 3.77 -4.20
N LEU A 27 5.12 4.91 -4.56
CA LEU A 27 5.75 5.08 -5.88
C LEU A 27 6.83 4.02 -6.13
N GLY A 28 7.55 3.59 -5.08
CA GLY A 28 8.64 2.63 -5.18
C GLY A 28 10.01 3.30 -5.35
N TYR A 29 10.11 4.55 -4.87
CA TYR A 29 11.31 5.35 -5.00
C TYR A 29 12.50 4.70 -4.29
N GLN A 30 13.62 4.60 -4.99
CA GLN A 30 14.93 4.26 -4.43
C GLN A 30 15.90 5.42 -4.70
N ASN A 31 16.65 5.79 -3.68
CA ASN A 31 17.76 6.72 -3.86
C ASN A 31 19.08 5.94 -3.72
N PRO A 32 19.77 5.63 -4.82
CA PRO A 32 21.07 5.02 -4.74
C PRO A 32 22.07 6.06 -4.21
N PHE A 33 22.67 5.77 -3.05
CA PHE A 33 23.68 6.62 -2.40
C PHE A 33 24.86 6.99 -3.31
N LEU A 34 25.11 6.22 -4.36
CA LEU A 34 26.31 6.33 -5.20
C LEU A 34 26.09 7.09 -6.52
N ASP A 35 24.85 7.28 -6.94
CA ASP A 35 24.54 8.02 -8.17
C ASP A 35 23.16 8.67 -8.10
N PRO A 36 23.07 9.94 -7.65
CA PRO A 36 21.80 10.66 -7.55
C PRO A 36 21.03 10.79 -8.87
N MET A 37 21.69 10.52 -10.00
CA MET A 37 21.06 10.54 -11.34
C MET A 37 20.41 9.19 -11.70
N LYS A 38 20.63 8.14 -10.91
CA LYS A 38 20.03 6.81 -11.10
C LYS A 38 18.92 6.56 -10.09
N VAL A 39 17.90 7.39 -10.11
CA VAL A 39 16.67 7.10 -9.37
C VAL A 39 16.00 5.89 -10.02
N GLU A 40 15.86 4.81 -9.26
CA GLU A 40 15.12 3.64 -9.70
C GLU A 40 13.77 3.59 -8.98
N GLU A 41 12.75 3.16 -9.70
CA GLU A 41 11.45 2.85 -9.13
C GLU A 41 11.24 1.32 -9.16
N THR A 42 11.06 0.73 -7.99
CA THR A 42 10.72 -0.69 -7.86
C THR A 42 9.50 -0.85 -6.96
N PRO A 43 8.33 -0.38 -7.42
CA PRO A 43 7.16 -0.32 -6.58
C PRO A 43 6.68 -1.72 -6.16
N TYR A 44 6.26 -1.84 -4.90
CA TYR A 44 5.63 -3.07 -4.40
C TYR A 44 4.41 -3.50 -5.22
N THR A 45 3.80 -2.56 -5.95
CA THR A 45 2.67 -2.83 -6.85
C THR A 45 3.04 -3.75 -8.01
N ASP A 46 4.31 -3.81 -8.42
CA ASP A 46 4.74 -4.71 -9.48
C ASP A 46 4.81 -6.16 -8.98
N ILE A 47 5.20 -6.36 -7.72
CA ILE A 47 5.09 -7.66 -7.05
C ILE A 47 3.62 -8.10 -6.95
N LEU A 48 2.71 -7.18 -6.63
CA LEU A 48 1.28 -7.49 -6.60
C LEU A 48 0.74 -7.85 -7.99
N LYS A 49 1.15 -7.12 -9.03
CA LYS A 49 0.77 -7.43 -10.44
C LYS A 49 1.26 -8.81 -10.85
N GLU A 50 2.53 -9.12 -10.54
CA GLU A 50 3.12 -10.43 -10.84
C GLU A 50 2.35 -11.56 -10.15
N LYS A 51 2.15 -11.45 -8.83
CA LYS A 51 1.53 -12.51 -8.02
C LYS A 51 0.03 -12.68 -8.26
N LEU A 52 -0.69 -11.62 -8.56
CA LEU A 52 -2.13 -11.66 -8.83
C LEU A 52 -2.45 -11.90 -10.30
N GLY A 53 -1.52 -11.60 -11.21
CA GLY A 53 -1.64 -11.81 -12.64
C GLY A 53 -2.97 -11.29 -13.19
N ASP A 54 -3.63 -12.09 -14.00
CA ASP A 54 -4.92 -11.74 -14.61
C ASP A 54 -6.09 -11.61 -13.63
N SER A 55 -5.90 -11.91 -12.35
CA SER A 55 -6.94 -11.82 -11.33
C SER A 55 -7.23 -10.38 -10.87
N ALA A 56 -6.29 -9.46 -11.07
CA ALA A 56 -6.40 -8.10 -10.56
C ALA A 56 -5.94 -7.05 -11.58
N LYS A 57 -6.51 -5.84 -11.46
CA LYS A 57 -6.04 -4.63 -12.11
C LYS A 57 -5.53 -3.68 -11.01
N ILE A 58 -4.24 -3.34 -11.07
CA ILE A 58 -3.57 -2.58 -10.01
C ILE A 58 -3.09 -1.25 -10.56
N TYR A 59 -3.43 -0.17 -9.85
CA TYR A 59 -3.01 1.19 -10.17
C TYR A 59 -2.11 1.72 -9.06
N ASN A 60 -0.91 2.17 -9.42
CA ASN A 60 -0.02 2.88 -8.51
C ASN A 60 -0.33 4.39 -8.57
N LYS A 61 -0.63 4.98 -7.42
CA LYS A 61 -0.89 6.40 -7.19
C LYS A 61 0.01 6.95 -6.08
N GLY A 62 1.26 6.51 -6.04
CA GLY A 62 2.30 7.06 -5.18
C GLY A 62 2.84 8.37 -5.75
N LEU A 63 3.08 9.38 -4.89
CA LEU A 63 3.74 10.63 -5.23
C LEU A 63 4.75 11.00 -4.15
N CYS A 64 5.99 11.30 -4.55
CA CYS A 64 7.06 11.64 -3.61
C CYS A 64 6.75 12.87 -2.76
N GLY A 65 7.16 12.83 -1.48
CA GLY A 65 7.10 13.97 -0.57
C GLY A 65 5.73 14.30 0.00
N GLU A 66 4.68 13.62 -0.43
CA GLU A 66 3.32 13.94 0.04
C GLU A 66 3.08 13.61 1.51
N LEU A 67 2.34 14.50 2.15
CA LEU A 67 1.82 14.34 3.49
C LEU A 67 0.44 13.67 3.46
N SER A 68 0.01 13.14 4.59
CA SER A 68 -1.30 12.51 4.71
C SER A 68 -2.48 13.42 4.32
N ARG A 69 -2.35 14.75 4.55
CA ARG A 69 -3.34 15.74 4.13
C ARG A 69 -3.40 15.92 2.60
N ASP A 70 -2.24 15.85 1.94
CA ASP A 70 -2.15 16.05 0.49
C ASP A 70 -2.78 14.84 -0.24
N ILE A 71 -2.50 13.64 0.28
CA ILE A 71 -3.11 12.39 -0.21
C ILE A 71 -4.63 12.39 0.00
N LEU A 72 -5.11 12.88 1.15
CA LEU A 72 -6.55 13.03 1.41
C LEU A 72 -7.20 13.98 0.40
N HIS A 73 -6.56 15.10 0.05
CA HIS A 73 -7.09 16.06 -0.92
C HIS A 73 -7.26 15.49 -2.33
N ARG A 74 -6.39 14.58 -2.74
CA ARG A 74 -6.47 13.97 -4.09
C ARG A 74 -7.21 12.63 -4.13
N LEU A 75 -7.80 12.20 -3.01
CA LEU A 75 -8.46 10.89 -2.92
C LEU A 75 -9.60 10.74 -3.94
N GLU A 76 -10.39 11.81 -4.17
CA GLU A 76 -11.46 11.82 -5.16
C GLU A 76 -10.91 11.56 -6.57
N ARG A 77 -9.91 12.33 -6.99
CA ARG A 77 -9.32 12.25 -8.33
C ARG A 77 -8.61 10.91 -8.55
N ASP A 78 -7.82 10.44 -7.58
CA ASP A 78 -6.87 9.35 -7.78
C ASP A 78 -7.36 7.98 -7.28
N VAL A 79 -8.47 7.95 -6.54
CA VAL A 79 -9.08 6.72 -6.04
C VAL A 79 -10.55 6.61 -6.46
N ILE A 80 -11.41 7.56 -6.03
CA ILE A 80 -12.85 7.42 -6.19
C ILE A 80 -13.23 7.39 -7.67
N SER A 81 -12.62 8.23 -8.51
CA SER A 81 -12.87 8.27 -9.96
C SER A 81 -12.54 6.95 -10.68
N TYR A 82 -11.70 6.10 -10.10
CA TYR A 82 -11.36 4.77 -10.63
C TYR A 82 -12.38 3.69 -10.25
N GLN A 83 -13.25 3.95 -9.28
CA GLN A 83 -14.22 3.00 -8.74
C GLN A 83 -13.60 1.62 -8.45
N PRO A 84 -12.48 1.53 -7.70
CA PRO A 84 -11.84 0.27 -7.43
C PRO A 84 -12.64 -0.53 -6.39
N ASP A 85 -12.42 -1.86 -6.36
CA ASP A 85 -12.96 -2.70 -5.29
C ASP A 85 -12.24 -2.46 -3.97
N TYR A 86 -10.92 -2.19 -4.03
CA TYR A 86 -10.05 -1.96 -2.86
C TYR A 86 -9.15 -0.75 -3.07
N VAL A 87 -8.84 -0.06 -1.96
CA VAL A 87 -7.78 0.96 -1.92
C VAL A 87 -6.77 0.63 -0.82
N ILE A 88 -5.50 0.46 -1.18
CA ILE A 88 -4.39 0.31 -0.23
C ILE A 88 -3.85 1.70 0.07
N ILE A 89 -3.88 2.10 1.35
CA ILE A 89 -3.45 3.42 1.80
C ILE A 89 -2.20 3.28 2.67
N LEU A 90 -1.09 3.85 2.19
CA LEU A 90 0.19 3.88 2.88
C LEU A 90 0.75 5.30 2.88
N CYS A 91 0.73 5.98 4.02
CA CYS A 91 1.32 7.30 4.21
C CYS A 91 1.55 7.63 5.67
N GLY A 92 2.24 8.74 5.92
CA GLY A 92 2.54 9.25 7.26
C GLY A 92 4.02 9.27 7.59
N SER A 93 4.89 8.73 6.72
CA SER A 93 6.34 8.77 6.93
C SER A 93 6.86 10.20 6.84
N ASN A 94 6.44 10.96 5.83
CA ASN A 94 6.80 12.36 5.64
C ASN A 94 6.24 13.25 6.75
N ASP A 95 4.97 13.03 7.15
CA ASP A 95 4.36 13.75 8.27
C ASP A 95 5.20 13.62 9.55
N LEU A 96 5.64 12.40 9.87
CA LEU A 96 6.50 12.15 11.03
C LEU A 96 7.86 12.83 10.87
N GLY A 97 8.45 12.82 9.68
CA GLY A 97 9.70 13.52 9.36
C GLY A 97 9.59 15.04 9.56
N TRP A 98 8.43 15.63 9.30
CA TRP A 98 8.12 17.04 9.54
C TRP A 98 7.67 17.33 10.97
N GLY A 99 7.62 16.33 11.86
CA GLY A 99 7.26 16.48 13.27
C GLY A 99 5.75 16.60 13.55
N PHE A 100 4.88 16.23 12.59
CA PHE A 100 3.44 16.23 12.83
C PHE A 100 3.05 15.18 13.89
N PRO A 101 2.11 15.51 14.79
CA PRO A 101 1.69 14.60 15.84
C PRO A 101 1.02 13.32 15.26
N PRO A 102 1.34 12.11 15.76
CA PRO A 102 0.75 10.87 15.29
C PRO A 102 -0.78 10.83 15.30
N LYS A 103 -1.41 11.54 16.24
CA LYS A 103 -2.89 11.64 16.28
C LYS A 103 -3.47 12.44 15.11
N GLU A 104 -2.79 13.48 14.67
CA GLU A 104 -3.20 14.29 13.52
C GLU A 104 -3.08 13.49 12.22
N ILE A 105 -1.95 12.82 12.03
CA ILE A 105 -1.73 11.92 10.90
C ILE A 105 -2.81 10.83 10.85
N CYS A 106 -3.06 10.18 11.98
CA CYS A 106 -4.10 9.16 12.09
C CYS A 106 -5.50 9.72 11.76
N LYS A 107 -5.82 10.97 12.12
CA LYS A 107 -7.08 11.63 11.75
C LYS A 107 -7.25 11.72 10.24
N ASN A 108 -6.20 12.07 9.50
CA ASN A 108 -6.24 12.12 8.04
C ASN A 108 -6.43 10.72 7.43
N LEU A 109 -5.70 9.69 7.94
CA LEU A 109 -5.88 8.31 7.52
C LEU A 109 -7.32 7.82 7.75
N VAL A 110 -7.88 8.09 8.93
CA VAL A 110 -9.28 7.75 9.25
C VAL A 110 -10.28 8.44 8.33
N ALA A 111 -10.01 9.70 7.95
CA ALA A 111 -10.84 10.41 6.98
C ALA A 111 -10.79 9.71 5.61
N MET A 112 -9.61 9.32 5.13
CA MET A 112 -9.47 8.56 3.87
C MET A 112 -10.22 7.23 3.90
N TYR A 113 -10.13 6.46 4.99
CA TYR A 113 -10.87 5.20 5.12
C TYR A 113 -12.39 5.41 5.09
N LYS A 114 -12.89 6.47 5.73
CA LYS A 114 -14.32 6.82 5.73
C LYS A 114 -14.80 7.23 4.34
N VAL A 115 -14.04 8.09 3.65
CA VAL A 115 -14.38 8.54 2.29
C VAL A 115 -14.40 7.37 1.32
N ALA A 116 -13.40 6.48 1.37
CA ALA A 116 -13.37 5.27 0.55
C ALA A 116 -14.61 4.40 0.78
N ARG A 117 -14.96 4.11 2.03
CA ARG A 117 -16.14 3.28 2.35
C ARG A 117 -17.46 3.94 1.95
N ALA A 118 -17.58 5.25 2.10
CA ALA A 118 -18.76 5.99 1.65
C ALA A 118 -18.97 5.89 0.13
N ALA A 119 -17.88 5.69 -0.63
CA ALA A 119 -17.90 5.47 -2.07
C ALA A 119 -18.02 3.96 -2.44
N GLY A 120 -18.24 3.06 -1.47
CA GLY A 120 -18.34 1.61 -1.73
C GLY A 120 -17.00 0.91 -1.94
N ILE A 121 -15.87 1.57 -1.65
CA ILE A 121 -14.52 1.05 -1.83
C ILE A 121 -14.00 0.52 -0.50
N GLU A 122 -13.51 -0.74 -0.46
CA GLU A 122 -12.99 -1.29 0.78
C GLU A 122 -11.53 -0.83 1.00
N PRO A 123 -11.24 -0.08 2.09
CA PRO A 123 -9.89 0.35 2.39
C PRO A 123 -9.05 -0.77 3.00
N VAL A 124 -7.77 -0.77 2.68
CA VAL A 124 -6.72 -1.59 3.29
C VAL A 124 -5.75 -0.63 3.96
N ALA A 125 -5.63 -0.71 5.27
CA ALA A 125 -4.69 0.08 6.05
C ALA A 125 -3.31 -0.58 6.04
N CYS A 126 -2.26 0.22 5.93
CA CYS A 126 -0.89 -0.23 6.12
C CYS A 126 -0.25 0.49 7.31
N THR A 127 0.52 -0.23 8.13
CA THR A 127 1.40 0.44 9.09
C THR A 127 2.57 1.09 8.36
N VAL A 128 3.02 2.24 8.85
CA VAL A 128 4.16 2.98 8.28
C VAL A 128 5.45 2.20 8.56
N PRO A 129 6.25 1.84 7.54
CA PRO A 129 7.52 1.15 7.71
C PRO A 129 8.47 1.86 8.66
N SER A 130 9.39 1.14 9.27
CA SER A 130 10.44 1.73 10.10
C SER A 130 11.48 2.45 9.25
N ILE A 131 12.38 3.15 9.90
CA ILE A 131 13.55 3.80 9.31
C ILE A 131 14.82 3.26 9.92
N LEU A 132 15.94 3.35 9.19
CA LEU A 132 17.24 2.86 9.65
C LEU A 132 17.84 3.82 10.67
N ASN A 133 17.81 5.13 10.39
CA ASN A 133 18.36 6.19 11.22
C ASN A 133 17.22 7.08 11.76
N GLY A 134 17.49 7.85 12.83
CA GLY A 134 16.49 8.74 13.43
C GLY A 134 15.72 8.07 14.57
N ASP A 135 16.42 7.74 15.67
CA ASP A 135 15.83 7.10 16.84
C ASP A 135 14.71 7.91 17.50
N ASP A 136 14.78 9.22 17.40
CA ASP A 136 13.78 10.19 17.82
C ASP A 136 12.44 9.99 17.08
N LEU A 137 12.48 9.53 15.83
CA LEU A 137 11.28 9.25 15.02
C LEU A 137 10.70 7.86 15.26
N LEU A 138 11.40 6.97 15.95
CA LEU A 138 10.92 5.60 16.19
C LEU A 138 9.73 5.55 17.15
N SER A 139 9.76 6.36 18.21
CA SER A 139 8.66 6.43 19.20
C SER A 139 7.36 6.99 18.58
N PRO A 140 7.36 8.15 17.90
CA PRO A 140 6.15 8.65 17.24
C PRO A 140 5.65 7.70 16.14
N ARG A 141 6.54 7.00 15.41
CA ARG A 141 6.18 6.01 14.39
C ARG A 141 5.46 4.81 15.00
N LYS A 142 5.97 4.25 16.11
CA LYS A 142 5.28 3.20 16.86
C LYS A 142 3.90 3.66 17.34
N LYS A 143 3.80 4.89 17.82
CA LYS A 143 2.53 5.46 18.27
C LYS A 143 1.53 5.59 17.14
N LEU A 144 1.93 6.09 15.96
CA LEU A 144 1.09 6.15 14.78
C LEU A 144 0.60 4.76 14.38
N ASN A 145 1.52 3.79 14.29
CA ASN A 145 1.18 2.42 13.91
C ASN A 145 0.22 1.74 14.91
N SER A 146 0.35 2.03 16.20
CA SER A 146 -0.61 1.57 17.22
C SER A 146 -2.01 2.14 16.96
N LEU A 147 -2.11 3.44 16.65
CA LEU A 147 -3.40 4.09 16.33
C LEU A 147 -4.03 3.53 15.05
N ILE A 148 -3.22 3.29 14.01
CA ILE A 148 -3.68 2.67 12.75
C ILE A 148 -4.27 1.28 13.04
N LYS A 149 -3.52 0.42 13.74
CA LYS A 149 -3.95 -0.95 14.08
C LYS A 149 -5.22 -0.96 14.93
N GLU A 150 -5.28 -0.10 15.95
CA GLU A 150 -6.46 0.02 16.82
C GLU A 150 -7.70 0.43 16.03
N HIS A 151 -7.59 1.46 15.19
CA HIS A 151 -8.69 1.93 14.36
C HIS A 151 -9.12 0.85 13.36
N ALA A 152 -8.18 0.23 12.66
CA ALA A 152 -8.46 -0.83 11.70
C ALA A 152 -9.18 -2.00 12.34
N LYS A 153 -8.73 -2.46 13.52
CA LYS A 153 -9.39 -3.53 14.30
C LYS A 153 -10.82 -3.14 14.66
N LYS A 154 -11.02 -1.92 15.21
CA LYS A 154 -12.36 -1.42 15.61
C LYS A 154 -13.32 -1.32 14.43
N GLN A 155 -12.83 -0.93 13.27
CA GLN A 155 -13.63 -0.76 12.06
C GLN A 155 -13.65 -1.99 11.14
N ARG A 156 -13.01 -3.09 11.53
CA ARG A 156 -12.87 -4.31 10.69
C ARG A 156 -12.28 -3.99 9.32
N ILE A 157 -11.28 -3.11 9.27
CA ILE A 157 -10.46 -2.83 8.09
C ILE A 157 -9.28 -3.80 8.10
N LEU A 158 -8.96 -4.39 6.94
CA LEU A 158 -7.72 -5.15 6.81
C LEU A 158 -6.53 -4.24 7.11
N CYS A 159 -5.63 -4.69 7.99
CA CYS A 159 -4.43 -3.93 8.35
C CYS A 159 -3.18 -4.76 8.09
N VAL A 160 -2.38 -4.34 7.13
CA VAL A 160 -1.10 -4.97 6.80
C VAL A 160 0.01 -4.38 7.66
N ASP A 161 0.70 -5.22 8.42
CA ASP A 161 1.77 -4.79 9.34
C ASP A 161 3.14 -4.72 8.65
N LEU A 162 3.32 -3.71 7.81
CA LEU A 162 4.59 -3.46 7.12
C LEU A 162 5.71 -3.06 8.08
N PHE A 163 5.38 -2.38 9.19
CA PHE A 163 6.38 -2.04 10.20
C PHE A 163 7.07 -3.29 10.75
N SER A 164 6.31 -4.28 11.15
CA SER A 164 6.88 -5.52 11.70
C SER A 164 7.59 -6.35 10.64
N ALA A 165 7.09 -6.38 9.41
CA ALA A 165 7.67 -7.15 8.31
C ALA A 165 9.07 -6.64 7.91
N LEU A 166 9.29 -5.33 7.98
CA LEU A 166 10.52 -4.69 7.51
C LEU A 166 11.50 -4.33 8.64
N SER A 167 11.06 -4.41 9.91
CA SER A 167 11.90 -4.04 11.05
C SER A 167 12.75 -5.20 11.56
N HIS A 168 13.92 -4.85 12.07
CA HIS A 168 14.70 -5.78 12.87
C HIS A 168 13.96 -6.13 14.18
N PRO A 169 13.82 -7.42 14.55
CA PRO A 169 12.93 -7.85 15.63
C PRO A 169 13.28 -7.28 17.01
N LYS A 170 14.56 -6.96 17.29
CA LYS A 170 15.00 -6.40 18.57
C LYS A 170 14.99 -4.86 18.56
N THR A 171 15.66 -4.24 17.60
CA THR A 171 15.84 -2.77 17.57
C THR A 171 14.61 -2.01 17.08
N LYS A 172 13.74 -2.68 16.29
CA LYS A 172 12.58 -2.08 15.61
C LYS A 172 12.95 -1.03 14.56
N ARG A 173 14.23 -0.85 14.25
CA ARG A 173 14.69 -0.08 13.08
C ARG A 173 14.46 -0.84 11.80
N LEU A 174 14.42 -0.15 10.68
CA LEU A 174 14.46 -0.77 9.37
C LEU A 174 15.70 -1.67 9.29
N ARG A 175 15.59 -2.82 8.65
CA ARG A 175 16.75 -3.71 8.45
C ARG A 175 17.64 -3.11 7.37
N ASP A 176 18.96 -3.19 7.57
CA ASP A 176 19.96 -2.59 6.67
C ASP A 176 19.78 -3.05 5.22
N GLU A 177 19.56 -4.35 5.01
CA GLU A 177 19.36 -4.94 3.68
C GLU A 177 18.07 -4.46 2.97
N PHE A 178 17.14 -3.89 3.72
CA PHE A 178 15.88 -3.35 3.17
C PHE A 178 15.92 -1.85 2.94
N SER A 179 17.04 -1.19 3.18
CA SER A 179 17.18 0.26 3.05
C SER A 179 18.03 0.64 1.84
N SER A 180 17.63 1.70 1.12
CA SER A 180 18.45 2.35 0.09
C SER A 180 19.15 3.62 0.61
N ASP A 181 18.52 4.36 1.53
CA ASP A 181 19.03 5.64 2.04
C ASP A 181 18.71 5.91 3.52
N GLY A 182 18.21 4.91 4.23
CA GLY A 182 17.77 5.01 5.62
C GLY A 182 16.27 5.27 5.79
N LEU A 183 15.58 5.76 4.76
CA LEU A 183 14.14 6.02 4.73
C LEU A 183 13.43 5.19 3.67
N HIS A 184 13.93 5.25 2.42
CA HIS A 184 13.38 4.52 1.29
C HIS A 184 13.90 3.08 1.27
N LEU A 185 13.14 2.20 0.67
CA LEU A 185 13.47 0.79 0.66
C LEU A 185 14.41 0.44 -0.51
N SER A 186 15.20 -0.59 -0.32
CA SER A 186 15.89 -1.28 -1.40
C SER A 186 14.90 -2.12 -2.22
N LYS A 187 15.34 -2.66 -3.34
CA LYS A 187 14.55 -3.60 -4.14
C LYS A 187 14.06 -4.79 -3.31
N GLU A 188 14.92 -5.31 -2.44
CA GLU A 188 14.60 -6.39 -1.52
C GLU A 188 13.52 -5.96 -0.52
N GLY A 189 13.62 -4.74 0.02
CA GLY A 189 12.64 -4.19 0.93
C GLY A 189 11.28 -4.01 0.27
N TYR A 190 11.21 -3.51 -0.97
CA TYR A 190 9.97 -3.41 -1.73
C TYR A 190 9.39 -4.78 -2.10
N THR A 191 10.25 -5.77 -2.36
CA THR A 191 9.81 -7.15 -2.56
C THR A 191 9.12 -7.71 -1.32
N VAL A 192 9.74 -7.58 -0.14
CA VAL A 192 9.15 -8.00 1.14
C VAL A 192 7.85 -7.26 1.42
N MET A 193 7.79 -5.94 1.13
CA MET A 193 6.56 -5.15 1.26
C MET A 193 5.44 -5.71 0.38
N GLY A 194 5.70 -5.95 -0.90
CA GLY A 194 4.73 -6.49 -1.85
C GLY A 194 4.25 -7.89 -1.46
N GLU A 195 5.15 -8.75 -1.03
CA GLU A 195 4.83 -10.10 -0.55
C GLU A 195 3.97 -10.10 0.72
N THR A 196 4.28 -9.18 1.65
CA THR A 196 3.50 -9.02 2.87
C THR A 196 2.07 -8.55 2.56
N ILE A 197 1.93 -7.57 1.67
CA ILE A 197 0.60 -7.10 1.22
C ILE A 197 -0.15 -8.23 0.48
N TYR A 198 0.52 -8.91 -0.44
CA TYR A 198 -0.09 -10.03 -1.18
C TYR A 198 -0.61 -11.13 -0.26
N LYS A 199 0.17 -11.54 0.73
CA LYS A 199 -0.21 -12.58 1.70
C LYS A 199 -1.53 -12.27 2.41
N GLU A 200 -1.74 -11.03 2.78
CA GLU A 200 -2.96 -10.57 3.46
C GLU A 200 -4.14 -10.39 2.48
N LEU A 201 -3.87 -9.96 1.24
CA LEU A 201 -4.91 -9.71 0.23
C LEU A 201 -5.37 -10.97 -0.48
N ALA A 202 -4.50 -11.92 -0.75
CA ALA A 202 -4.82 -13.08 -1.58
C ALA A 202 -6.06 -13.86 -1.12
N PRO A 203 -6.27 -14.14 0.18
CA PRO A 203 -7.47 -14.81 0.67
C PRO A 203 -8.75 -14.00 0.41
N ILE A 204 -8.67 -12.68 0.49
CA ILE A 204 -9.80 -11.77 0.30
C ILE A 204 -10.17 -11.71 -1.17
N ILE A 205 -9.18 -11.59 -2.06
CA ILE A 205 -9.35 -11.58 -3.51
C ILE A 205 -9.93 -12.93 -3.99
N ALA A 206 -9.47 -14.05 -3.43
CA ALA A 206 -10.03 -15.36 -3.75
C ALA A 206 -11.52 -15.44 -3.39
N LYS A 207 -11.93 -14.94 -2.22
CA LYS A 207 -13.34 -14.86 -1.82
C LYS A 207 -14.14 -13.90 -2.70
N TRP A 208 -13.56 -12.74 -3.06
CA TRP A 208 -14.18 -11.78 -3.97
C TRP A 208 -14.48 -12.42 -5.33
N ARG A 209 -13.50 -13.12 -5.89
CA ARG A 209 -13.65 -13.84 -7.18
C ARG A 209 -14.77 -14.88 -7.14
N LEU A 210 -14.88 -15.66 -6.05
CA LEU A 210 -15.95 -16.64 -5.90
C LEU A 210 -17.35 -15.99 -5.89
N ARG A 211 -17.48 -14.77 -5.41
CA ARG A 211 -18.76 -14.04 -5.39
C ARG A 211 -19.12 -13.41 -6.74
N HIS A 212 -18.15 -13.23 -7.63
CA HIS A 212 -18.31 -12.56 -8.92
C HIS A 212 -17.97 -13.50 -10.11
N ALA A 213 -17.89 -14.80 -9.86
CA ALA A 213 -17.69 -15.84 -10.86
C ALA A 213 -19.05 -16.32 -11.40
N GLU A 214 -19.82 -15.39 -12.03
CA GLU A 214 -21.03 -15.74 -12.78
C GLU A 214 -20.83 -15.57 -14.29
#